data_05894cf5c1b341ed65847f737a193b00
#
_entry.id   05894cf5c1b341ed65847f737a193b00
#
_cell.length_a   1.000
_cell.length_b   1.000
_cell.length_c   1.000
_cell.angle_alpha   90.00
_cell.angle_beta   90.00
_cell.angle_gamma   90.00
#
_symmetry.space_group_name_H-M   'P 1'
#
loop_
_entity.id
_entity.type
_entity.pdbx_description
1 polymer ?
#
loop_
_entity_poly.entity_id
_entity_poly.type
_entity_poly.pdbx_seq_one_letter_code
_entity_poly.pdbx_strand_id
1 'polypeptide(L)'
;MTNKELVLFAKSKLGTPYVYGMKGDVLTEKKYEQLKILFGELVWDSDRQKIGQVCVDCSGLISWATGIHRNSQGYHDTAAAIFPVSMLVDAPLGAALWCKGHIGIYLGDGKYIAADGSKAGVRIALVKGSPFTHWFLLKDIVYQEGEMVTKENIIYNEKEYMVEMIRKDGVI
;
A
#
# COMPACT_ATOMS: atom_id res chain seq x y z
N MET A 1 -3.84 -4.77 -13.55
CA MET A 1 -4.50 -3.91 -12.52
C MET A 1 -4.28 -2.47 -12.91
N THR A 2 -5.32 -1.65 -12.83
CA THR A 2 -5.23 -0.20 -13.05
C THR A 2 -4.83 0.53 -11.75
N ASN A 3 -4.40 1.78 -11.89
CA ASN A 3 -4.09 2.66 -10.76
C ASN A 3 -5.32 2.90 -9.85
N LYS A 4 -6.53 2.98 -10.43
CA LYS A 4 -7.79 3.12 -9.68
C LYS A 4 -8.07 1.86 -8.84
N GLU A 5 -7.93 0.68 -9.44
CA GLU A 5 -8.09 -0.61 -8.73
C GLU A 5 -7.08 -0.78 -7.59
N LEU A 6 -5.82 -0.35 -7.79
CA LEU A 6 -4.81 -0.35 -6.73
C LEU A 6 -5.22 0.51 -5.54
N VAL A 7 -5.71 1.72 -5.81
CA VAL A 7 -6.17 2.65 -4.75
C VAL A 7 -7.37 2.10 -4.01
N LEU A 8 -8.36 1.56 -4.72
CA LEU A 8 -9.54 0.94 -4.10
C LEU A 8 -9.15 -0.26 -3.23
N PHE A 9 -8.27 -1.13 -3.74
CA PHE A 9 -7.74 -2.24 -2.98
C PHE A 9 -7.06 -1.75 -1.70
N ALA A 10 -6.12 -0.80 -1.80
CA ALA A 10 -5.40 -0.28 -0.65
C ALA A 10 -6.34 0.32 0.40
N LYS A 11 -7.35 1.09 -0.01
CA LYS A 11 -8.38 1.64 0.87
C LYS A 11 -9.20 0.56 1.56
N SER A 12 -9.50 -0.57 0.90
CA SER A 12 -10.20 -1.71 1.50
C SER A 12 -9.40 -2.38 2.61
N LYS A 13 -8.08 -2.10 2.71
CA LYS A 13 -7.16 -2.66 3.72
C LYS A 13 -6.86 -1.69 4.88
N LEU A 14 -7.56 -0.56 4.96
CA LEU A 14 -7.41 0.37 6.09
C LEU A 14 -7.56 -0.36 7.43
N GLY A 15 -6.65 -0.05 8.37
CA GLY A 15 -6.63 -0.67 9.69
C GLY A 15 -5.94 -2.04 9.75
N THR A 16 -5.51 -2.63 8.62
CA THR A 16 -4.73 -3.87 8.63
C THR A 16 -3.43 -3.66 9.43
N PRO A 17 -3.12 -4.53 10.41
CA PRO A 17 -1.91 -4.43 11.22
C PRO A 17 -0.63 -4.53 10.38
N TYR A 18 0.36 -3.75 10.77
CA TYR A 18 1.69 -3.82 10.17
C TYR A 18 2.55 -4.87 10.89
N VAL A 19 3.22 -5.73 10.11
CA VAL A 19 4.38 -6.52 10.56
C VAL A 19 5.39 -6.57 9.42
N TYR A 20 6.65 -6.25 9.72
CA TYR A 20 7.71 -6.23 8.72
C TYR A 20 7.88 -7.59 8.04
N GLY A 21 7.91 -7.60 6.71
CA GLY A 21 8.02 -8.82 5.89
C GLY A 21 6.71 -9.51 5.53
N MET A 22 5.56 -9.04 6.08
CA MET A 22 4.24 -9.59 5.76
C MET A 22 3.66 -9.00 4.46
N LYS A 23 2.90 -9.83 3.74
CA LYS A 23 2.39 -9.52 2.39
C LYS A 23 0.87 -9.70 2.25
N GLY A 24 0.12 -9.61 3.35
CA GLY A 24 -1.33 -9.80 3.36
C GLY A 24 -1.76 -11.20 3.80
N ASP A 25 -0.87 -11.95 4.43
CA ASP A 25 -1.15 -13.28 4.97
C ASP A 25 -1.47 -13.23 6.46
N VAL A 26 -2.06 -14.31 6.99
CA VAL A 26 -2.24 -14.48 8.44
C VAL A 26 -0.89 -14.67 9.10
N LEU A 27 -0.59 -13.85 10.12
CA LEU A 27 0.59 -14.02 10.94
C LEU A 27 0.40 -15.23 11.87
N THR A 28 1.17 -16.29 11.66
CA THR A 28 1.22 -17.45 12.55
C THR A 28 2.42 -17.36 13.50
N GLU A 29 2.42 -18.11 14.61
CA GLU A 29 3.57 -18.20 15.51
C GLU A 29 4.85 -18.56 14.75
N LYS A 30 4.79 -19.62 13.93
CA LYS A 30 5.92 -20.05 13.07
C LYS A 30 6.40 -18.92 12.14
N LYS A 31 5.48 -18.18 11.53
CA LYS A 31 5.83 -17.06 10.63
C LYS A 31 6.48 -15.92 11.39
N TYR A 32 5.94 -15.58 12.57
CA TYR A 32 6.52 -14.55 13.43
C TYR A 32 7.98 -14.87 13.80
N GLU A 33 8.25 -16.09 14.27
CA GLU A 33 9.61 -16.52 14.61
C GLU A 33 10.55 -16.49 13.40
N GLN A 34 10.08 -16.93 12.23
CA GLN A 34 10.86 -16.84 10.98
C GLN A 34 11.20 -15.40 10.62
N LEU A 35 10.23 -14.48 10.69
CA LEU A 35 10.44 -13.07 10.40
C LEU A 35 11.41 -12.43 11.41
N LYS A 36 11.29 -12.77 12.69
CA LYS A 36 12.20 -12.30 13.74
C LYS A 36 13.64 -12.75 13.51
N ILE A 37 13.85 -14.00 13.08
CA ILE A 37 15.18 -14.51 12.72
C ILE A 37 15.76 -13.79 11.50
N LEU A 38 14.94 -13.57 10.46
CA LEU A 38 15.37 -12.94 9.21
C LEU A 38 15.65 -11.45 9.32
N PHE A 39 14.84 -10.73 10.10
CA PHE A 39 14.79 -9.27 10.10
C PHE A 39 15.12 -8.62 11.45
N GLY A 40 15.31 -9.42 12.51
CA GLY A 40 15.75 -8.94 13.81
C GLY A 40 14.83 -7.86 14.39
N GLU A 41 15.44 -6.72 14.74
CA GLU A 41 14.75 -5.59 15.38
C GLU A 41 13.70 -4.89 14.50
N LEU A 42 13.66 -5.18 13.20
CA LEU A 42 12.61 -4.66 12.30
C LEU A 42 11.24 -5.31 12.56
N VAL A 43 11.24 -6.50 13.16
CA VAL A 43 10.03 -7.17 13.67
C VAL A 43 9.98 -6.94 15.19
N TRP A 44 9.02 -6.17 15.65
CA TRP A 44 8.95 -5.78 17.05
C TRP A 44 8.42 -6.93 17.93
N ASP A 45 8.83 -6.98 19.19
CA ASP A 45 8.33 -7.98 20.13
C ASP A 45 6.81 -7.83 20.36
N SER A 46 6.31 -6.59 20.30
CA SER A 46 4.88 -6.30 20.38
C SER A 46 4.08 -6.83 19.16
N ASP A 47 4.72 -7.14 18.04
CA ASP A 47 4.04 -7.68 16.86
C ASP A 47 3.54 -9.12 17.10
N ARG A 48 4.07 -9.81 18.12
CA ARG A 48 3.57 -11.12 18.56
C ARG A 48 2.08 -11.08 18.93
N GLN A 49 1.58 -9.95 19.41
CA GLN A 49 0.16 -9.77 19.75
C GLN A 49 -0.76 -9.77 18.50
N LYS A 50 -0.19 -9.68 17.30
CA LYS A 50 -0.93 -9.70 16.02
C LYS A 50 -1.05 -11.12 15.43
N ILE A 51 -0.54 -12.15 16.12
CA ILE A 51 -0.69 -13.54 15.70
C ILE A 51 -2.17 -13.89 15.56
N GLY A 52 -2.54 -14.54 14.46
CA GLY A 52 -3.91 -14.83 14.08
C GLY A 52 -4.58 -13.75 13.22
N GLN A 53 -3.95 -12.59 13.03
CA GLN A 53 -4.45 -11.50 12.19
C GLN A 53 -3.74 -11.49 10.83
N VAL A 54 -4.44 -11.01 9.80
CA VAL A 54 -3.81 -10.67 8.52
C VAL A 54 -2.93 -9.44 8.73
N CYS A 55 -1.67 -9.53 8.31
CA CYS A 55 -0.68 -8.46 8.48
C CYS A 55 0.01 -8.11 7.16
N VAL A 56 0.52 -6.89 7.08
CA VAL A 56 1.16 -6.38 5.87
C VAL A 56 2.28 -5.40 6.21
N ASP A 57 3.36 -5.35 5.43
CA ASP A 57 4.35 -4.26 5.49
C ASP A 57 4.10 -3.21 4.39
N CYS A 58 4.92 -2.17 4.31
CA CYS A 58 4.72 -1.06 3.37
C CYS A 58 4.72 -1.53 1.91
N SER A 59 5.69 -2.34 1.48
CA SER A 59 5.76 -2.92 0.14
C SER A 59 4.77 -4.08 -0.04
N GLY A 60 4.43 -4.72 1.05
CA GLY A 60 3.45 -5.80 1.11
C GLY A 60 2.07 -5.38 0.67
N LEU A 61 1.65 -4.17 0.96
CA LEU A 61 0.35 -3.65 0.52
C LEU A 61 0.23 -3.64 -1.01
N ILE A 62 1.29 -3.22 -1.72
CA ILE A 62 1.34 -3.25 -3.19
C ILE A 62 1.47 -4.70 -3.69
N SER A 63 2.32 -5.51 -3.04
CA SER A 63 2.50 -6.92 -3.39
C SER A 63 1.21 -7.72 -3.24
N TRP A 64 0.43 -7.44 -2.19
CA TRP A 64 -0.87 -8.06 -1.95
C TRP A 64 -1.89 -7.71 -3.03
N ALA A 65 -1.90 -6.43 -3.45
CA ALA A 65 -2.78 -5.97 -4.52
C ALA A 65 -2.46 -6.60 -5.89
N THR A 66 -1.16 -6.69 -6.22
CA THR A 66 -0.69 -7.04 -7.56
C THR A 66 -0.34 -8.52 -7.74
N GLY A 67 -0.12 -9.25 -6.65
CA GLY A 67 0.47 -10.60 -6.67
C GLY A 67 1.97 -10.61 -6.98
N ILE A 68 2.62 -9.43 -7.12
CA ILE A 68 4.04 -9.30 -7.47
C ILE A 68 4.83 -8.92 -6.23
N HIS A 69 5.73 -9.80 -5.80
CA HIS A 69 6.48 -9.64 -4.58
C HIS A 69 7.78 -8.86 -4.80
N ARG A 70 7.82 -7.61 -4.33
CA ARG A 70 9.03 -6.79 -4.25
C ARG A 70 9.10 -6.10 -2.88
N ASN A 71 10.28 -5.73 -2.44
CA ASN A 71 10.47 -4.77 -1.36
C ASN A 71 10.39 -3.33 -1.89
N SER A 72 10.43 -2.33 -1.01
CA SER A 72 10.33 -0.92 -1.40
C SER A 72 11.44 -0.48 -2.36
N GLN A 73 12.66 -0.99 -2.19
CA GLN A 73 13.77 -0.73 -3.10
C GLN A 73 13.55 -1.39 -4.47
N GLY A 74 13.07 -2.63 -4.52
CA GLY A 74 12.78 -3.34 -5.77
C GLY A 74 11.69 -2.65 -6.60
N TYR A 75 10.68 -2.04 -5.97
CA TYR A 75 9.71 -1.19 -6.69
C TYR A 75 10.38 0.07 -7.26
N HIS A 76 11.24 0.74 -6.49
CA HIS A 76 12.00 1.90 -6.92
C HIS A 76 12.91 1.57 -8.12
N ASP A 77 13.67 0.49 -8.04
CA ASP A 77 14.67 0.12 -9.05
C ASP A 77 14.05 -0.36 -10.37
N THR A 78 12.76 -0.74 -10.35
CA THR A 78 12.02 -1.14 -11.56
C THR A 78 11.25 0.02 -12.20
N ALA A 79 11.26 1.21 -11.59
CA ALA A 79 10.60 2.39 -12.13
C ALA A 79 11.32 2.90 -13.39
N ALA A 80 10.55 3.26 -14.42
CA ALA A 80 11.08 3.83 -15.67
C ALA A 80 11.63 5.26 -15.48
N ALA A 81 11.02 6.03 -14.57
CA ALA A 81 11.43 7.38 -14.21
C ALA A 81 11.06 7.64 -12.73
N ILE A 82 11.89 8.43 -12.08
CA ILE A 82 11.74 8.81 -10.67
C ILE A 82 11.75 10.32 -10.57
N PHE A 83 10.78 10.86 -9.86
CA PHE A 83 10.57 12.31 -9.72
C PHE A 83 10.69 12.72 -8.26
N PRO A 84 11.23 13.91 -7.94
CA PRO A 84 11.26 14.40 -6.59
C PRO A 84 9.83 14.70 -6.08
N VAL A 85 9.61 14.55 -4.78
CA VAL A 85 8.28 14.80 -4.17
C VAL A 85 7.84 16.27 -4.32
N SER A 86 8.75 17.20 -4.58
CA SER A 86 8.42 18.59 -4.92
C SER A 86 7.59 18.73 -6.22
N MET A 87 7.63 17.73 -7.10
CA MET A 87 6.82 17.63 -8.32
C MET A 87 5.56 16.77 -8.12
N LEU A 88 5.09 16.64 -6.90
CA LEU A 88 3.92 15.80 -6.57
C LEU A 88 2.63 16.26 -7.28
N VAL A 89 2.54 17.52 -7.67
CA VAL A 89 1.40 18.06 -8.43
C VAL A 89 1.18 17.32 -9.76
N ASP A 90 2.24 16.77 -10.34
CA ASP A 90 2.19 16.02 -11.60
C ASP A 90 1.95 14.51 -11.38
N ALA A 91 1.95 14.04 -10.12
CA ALA A 91 1.79 12.64 -9.81
C ALA A 91 0.33 12.18 -10.00
N PRO A 92 0.09 11.13 -10.79
CA PRO A 92 -1.25 10.59 -10.95
C PRO A 92 -1.67 9.81 -9.69
N LEU A 93 -2.99 9.64 -9.53
CA LEU A 93 -3.57 8.75 -8.54
C LEU A 93 -2.93 7.35 -8.63
N GLY A 94 -2.58 6.76 -7.50
CA GLY A 94 -1.94 5.44 -7.46
C GLY A 94 -0.43 5.44 -7.75
N ALA A 95 0.20 6.60 -7.96
CA ALA A 95 1.66 6.69 -8.03
C ALA A 95 2.28 6.20 -6.72
N ALA A 96 3.44 5.55 -6.80
CA ALA A 96 4.22 5.21 -5.61
C ALA A 96 4.87 6.47 -5.02
N LEU A 97 4.81 6.61 -3.72
CA LEU A 97 5.60 7.55 -2.93
C LEU A 97 6.70 6.77 -2.22
N TRP A 98 7.93 7.26 -2.27
CA TRP A 98 9.07 6.49 -1.81
C TRP A 98 10.09 7.32 -1.04
N CYS A 99 10.68 6.70 -0.04
CA CYS A 99 11.97 7.04 0.53
C CYS A 99 12.72 5.74 0.84
N LYS A 100 14.00 5.84 1.16
CA LYS A 100 14.80 4.65 1.51
C LYS A 100 14.13 3.87 2.65
N GLY A 101 13.75 2.62 2.34
CA GLY A 101 13.14 1.70 3.30
C GLY A 101 11.62 1.82 3.45
N HIS A 102 10.95 2.74 2.75
CA HIS A 102 9.50 2.90 2.86
C HIS A 102 8.84 3.24 1.52
N ILE A 103 7.58 2.81 1.34
CA ILE A 103 6.77 3.08 0.15
C ILE A 103 5.30 3.23 0.53
N GLY A 104 4.61 4.13 -0.17
CA GLY A 104 3.17 4.36 -0.05
C GLY A 104 2.53 4.55 -1.42
N ILE A 105 1.23 4.72 -1.45
CA ILE A 105 0.41 4.91 -2.65
C ILE A 105 -0.24 6.28 -2.58
N TYR A 106 -0.03 7.12 -3.59
CA TYR A 106 -0.60 8.46 -3.67
C TYR A 106 -2.11 8.41 -3.94
N LEU A 107 -2.88 9.15 -3.17
CA LEU A 107 -4.33 9.22 -3.25
C LEU A 107 -4.88 10.49 -3.91
N GLY A 108 -4.01 11.37 -4.40
CA GLY A 108 -4.42 12.71 -4.81
C GLY A 108 -4.50 13.68 -3.60
N ASP A 109 -4.68 14.96 -3.88
CA ASP A 109 -4.89 16.03 -2.89
C ASP A 109 -3.87 16.04 -1.73
N GLY A 110 -2.61 15.69 -2.03
CA GLY A 110 -1.54 15.64 -1.03
C GLY A 110 -1.70 14.56 0.03
N LYS A 111 -2.49 13.50 -0.22
CA LYS A 111 -2.71 12.37 0.68
C LYS A 111 -2.07 11.09 0.14
N TYR A 112 -1.75 10.18 1.03
CA TYR A 112 -1.29 8.84 0.69
C TYR A 112 -1.92 7.79 1.59
N ILE A 113 -1.85 6.53 1.16
CA ILE A 113 -2.14 5.36 1.96
C ILE A 113 -0.89 4.46 2.00
N ALA A 114 -0.52 4.00 3.18
CA ALA A 114 0.57 3.07 3.37
C ALA A 114 0.38 2.23 4.63
N ALA A 115 1.06 1.09 4.71
CA ALA A 115 1.30 0.40 5.96
C ALA A 115 2.49 1.10 6.66
N ASP A 116 2.18 1.99 7.61
CA ASP A 116 3.08 3.01 8.16
C ASP A 116 3.81 2.57 9.45
N GLY A 117 4.02 1.27 9.62
CA GLY A 117 4.76 0.72 10.76
C GLY A 117 3.86 0.06 11.83
N SER A 118 4.50 -0.62 12.78
CA SER A 118 3.85 -1.51 13.74
C SER A 118 2.76 -0.87 14.60
N LYS A 119 2.88 0.43 14.89
CA LYS A 119 1.88 1.16 15.70
C LYS A 119 0.70 1.67 14.87
N ALA A 120 0.93 1.96 13.60
CA ALA A 120 -0.05 2.65 12.76
C ALA A 120 -0.87 1.70 11.88
N GLY A 121 -0.28 0.60 11.41
CA GLY A 121 -0.91 -0.26 10.42
C GLY A 121 -1.14 0.46 9.09
N VAL A 122 -2.11 -0.01 8.32
CA VAL A 122 -2.52 0.65 7.08
C VAL A 122 -3.38 1.86 7.39
N ARG A 123 -2.91 3.04 6.97
CA ARG A 123 -3.60 4.32 7.22
C ARG A 123 -3.49 5.29 6.06
N ILE A 124 -4.36 6.29 6.06
CA ILE A 124 -4.25 7.48 5.20
C ILE A 124 -3.60 8.61 6.00
N ALA A 125 -2.65 9.31 5.38
CA ALA A 125 -1.99 10.47 5.96
C ALA A 125 -1.64 11.51 4.89
N LEU A 126 -1.14 12.69 5.33
CA LEU A 126 -0.69 13.75 4.44
C LEU A 126 0.76 13.49 3.98
N VAL A 127 1.02 13.75 2.70
CA VAL A 127 2.39 13.72 2.15
C VAL A 127 3.26 14.83 2.77
N LYS A 128 2.66 15.99 3.04
CA LYS A 128 3.34 17.07 3.77
C LYS A 128 3.73 16.61 5.17
N GLY A 129 5.02 16.64 5.45
CA GLY A 129 5.59 16.17 6.73
C GLY A 129 5.85 14.66 6.79
N SER A 130 5.58 13.92 5.72
CA SER A 130 5.97 12.51 5.59
C SER A 130 7.46 12.38 5.25
N PRO A 131 8.06 11.19 5.38
CA PRO A 131 9.45 10.95 5.00
C PRO A 131 9.69 10.80 3.49
N PHE A 132 8.65 10.79 2.66
CA PHE A 132 8.78 10.57 1.23
C PHE A 132 9.60 11.66 0.54
N THR A 133 10.53 11.23 -0.30
CA THR A 133 11.44 12.11 -1.06
C THR A 133 11.17 12.09 -2.55
N HIS A 134 10.60 11.00 -3.05
CA HIS A 134 10.36 10.77 -4.47
C HIS A 134 8.98 10.15 -4.71
N TRP A 135 8.54 10.22 -5.99
CA TRP A 135 7.42 9.47 -6.50
C TRP A 135 7.74 8.89 -7.88
N PHE A 136 7.06 7.82 -8.26
CA PHE A 136 7.21 7.16 -9.55
C PHE A 136 5.97 6.33 -9.92
N LEU A 137 5.89 5.94 -11.19
CA LEU A 137 4.87 5.01 -11.66
C LEU A 137 5.32 3.57 -11.41
N LEU A 138 4.45 2.78 -10.81
CA LEU A 138 4.69 1.34 -10.62
C LEU A 138 4.65 0.63 -11.98
N LYS A 139 5.69 -0.12 -12.31
CA LYS A 139 5.85 -0.79 -13.62
C LYS A 139 4.66 -1.69 -13.99
N ASP A 140 4.06 -2.33 -12.99
CA ASP A 140 3.04 -3.36 -13.20
C ASP A 140 1.60 -2.82 -13.09
N ILE A 141 1.46 -1.49 -13.01
CA ILE A 141 0.18 -0.79 -12.93
C ILE A 141 -0.08 -0.05 -14.24
N VAL A 142 -1.30 -0.20 -14.74
CA VAL A 142 -1.78 0.54 -15.92
C VAL A 142 -2.37 1.87 -15.45
N TYR A 143 -1.72 2.97 -15.80
CA TYR A 143 -2.20 4.32 -15.51
C TYR A 143 -3.10 4.79 -16.65
N GLN A 144 -4.37 5.04 -16.32
CA GLN A 144 -5.35 5.56 -17.28
C GLN A 144 -5.24 7.08 -17.32
N GLU A 145 -5.01 7.66 -18.51
CA GLU A 145 -5.06 9.09 -18.71
C GLU A 145 -6.51 9.61 -18.69
N GLY A 146 -6.73 10.76 -18.06
CA GLY A 146 -7.80 11.68 -18.43
C GLY A 146 -9.17 11.57 -17.81
N GLU A 147 -9.35 11.12 -16.57
CA GLU A 147 -10.48 11.58 -15.76
C GLU A 147 -9.97 12.27 -14.50
N MET A 148 -10.20 13.57 -14.40
CA MET A 148 -10.14 14.26 -13.11
C MET A 148 -11.13 13.55 -12.19
N VAL A 149 -10.60 12.83 -11.20
CA VAL A 149 -11.42 12.08 -10.25
C VAL A 149 -12.13 13.09 -9.36
N THR A 150 -13.37 13.45 -9.69
CA THR A 150 -14.21 14.24 -8.81
C THR A 150 -14.55 13.39 -7.57
N LYS A 151 -14.81 14.03 -6.42
CA LYS A 151 -15.22 13.32 -5.19
C LYS A 151 -16.41 12.38 -5.44
N GLU A 152 -17.32 12.72 -6.34
CA GLU A 152 -18.49 11.94 -6.71
C GLU A 152 -18.12 10.64 -7.44
N ASN A 153 -17.14 10.68 -8.35
CA ASN A 153 -16.66 9.49 -9.07
C ASN A 153 -15.92 8.51 -8.15
N ILE A 154 -15.21 8.99 -7.12
CA ILE A 154 -14.55 8.12 -6.12
C ILE A 154 -15.61 7.37 -5.32
N ILE A 155 -16.65 8.05 -4.83
CA ILE A 155 -17.73 7.46 -4.01
C ILE A 155 -18.52 6.42 -4.82
N TYR A 156 -18.79 6.69 -6.09
CA TYR A 156 -19.52 5.78 -6.97
C TYR A 156 -18.72 4.51 -7.22
N ASN A 157 -17.43 4.65 -7.60
CA ASN A 157 -16.54 3.51 -7.85
C ASN A 157 -16.25 2.69 -6.59
N GLU A 158 -16.15 3.33 -5.42
CA GLU A 158 -16.02 2.63 -4.13
C GLU A 158 -17.24 1.74 -3.84
N LYS A 159 -18.45 2.22 -4.11
CA LYS A 159 -19.67 1.43 -3.93
C LYS A 159 -19.76 0.26 -4.89
N GLU A 160 -19.47 0.45 -6.18
CA GLU A 160 -19.47 -0.63 -7.17
C GLU A 160 -18.43 -1.70 -6.83
N TYR A 161 -17.21 -1.29 -6.46
CA TYR A 161 -16.14 -2.21 -6.06
C TYR A 161 -16.51 -3.01 -4.81
N MET A 162 -17.10 -2.38 -3.81
CA MET A 162 -17.58 -3.05 -2.60
C MET A 162 -18.70 -4.06 -2.91
N VAL A 163 -19.64 -3.70 -3.78
CA VAL A 163 -20.71 -4.63 -4.23
C VAL A 163 -20.11 -5.82 -4.98
N GLU A 164 -19.13 -5.60 -5.84
CA GLU A 164 -18.48 -6.66 -6.60
C GLU A 164 -17.64 -7.60 -5.70
N MET A 165 -16.95 -7.04 -4.70
CA MET A 165 -16.25 -7.83 -3.69
C MET A 165 -17.21 -8.70 -2.88
N ILE A 166 -18.32 -8.13 -2.40
CA ILE A 166 -19.35 -8.85 -1.65
C ILE A 166 -19.93 -10.01 -2.49
N ARG A 167 -20.13 -9.80 -3.80
CA ARG A 167 -20.59 -10.84 -4.71
C ARG A 167 -19.57 -11.94 -4.94
N LYS A 168 -18.28 -11.62 -5.06
CA LYS A 168 -17.18 -12.60 -5.25
C LYS A 168 -16.94 -13.44 -4.00
N ASP A 169 -17.10 -12.87 -2.82
CA ASP A 169 -16.91 -13.56 -1.55
C ASP A 169 -18.13 -14.37 -1.10
N GLY A 170 -19.22 -14.40 -1.90
CA GLY A 170 -20.39 -15.24 -1.67
C GLY A 170 -21.23 -14.85 -0.45
N VAL A 171 -21.16 -13.58 -0.03
CA VAL A 171 -21.89 -13.07 1.15
C VAL A 171 -23.32 -12.62 0.82
N ILE A 172 -23.73 -12.71 -0.48
CA ILE A 172 -25.12 -12.52 -0.93
C ILE A 172 -25.46 -13.63 -1.90
#